data_456242a5d291737ade0ec240e56382e5
#
_entry.id   456242a5d291737ade0ec240e56382e5
#
_cell.length_a   1.000
_cell.length_b   1.000
_cell.length_c   1.000
_cell.angle_alpha   90.00
_cell.angle_beta   90.00
_cell.angle_gamma   90.00
#
_symmetry.space_group_name_H-M   'P 1'
#
loop_
_entity.id
_entity.type
_entity.pdbx_description
1 polymer ?
#
loop_
_entity_poly.entity_id
_entity_poly.type
_entity_poly.pdbx_seq_one_letter_code
_entity_poly.pdbx_strand_id
1 'polypeptide(L)'
;GFSAVQSGKRVMQSSNEPTLTANSTKAKFSLTGAVTRIMGLVPGDTVQFISNVADIDAAIAERDAEVVAWCEANNVEFGTEAARAALIQTFGEYGICKGVPLFEKDGKVKLVGVRMTAEQKAAAFELNKEKIAEELGKSVEEITIDDYAPVTRAYSGARTSTSSNLNGVGLPLTFSDSSMWNELKENLGEDAEKINRVFEVKLNEPFSVAVETGRVIGDEKETVEVSAYKIVFQSDEEPSV
;
A
#
# COMPACT_ATOMS: atom_id res chain seq x y z
N GLY A 1 -14.86 32.44 -43.21
CA GLY A 1 -14.85 30.99 -43.07
C GLY A 1 -14.51 30.63 -41.65
N PHE A 2 -15.32 29.79 -40.99
CA PHE A 2 -15.05 29.27 -39.68
C PHE A 2 -14.16 27.99 -39.80
N SER A 3 -12.99 28.00 -39.20
CA SER A 3 -12.18 26.80 -39.09
C SER A 3 -12.49 26.10 -37.75
N ALA A 4 -12.65 24.77 -37.79
CA ALA A 4 -12.84 23.98 -36.58
C ALA A 4 -11.60 24.11 -35.72
N VAL A 5 -11.78 24.59 -34.49
CA VAL A 5 -10.75 24.50 -33.46
C VAL A 5 -10.63 23.02 -33.09
N GLN A 6 -9.54 22.38 -33.46
CA GLN A 6 -9.22 21.07 -32.97
C GLN A 6 -9.00 21.21 -31.46
N SER A 7 -9.99 20.80 -30.67
CA SER A 7 -9.78 20.57 -29.28
C SER A 7 -8.69 19.49 -29.19
N GLY A 8 -7.52 19.87 -28.72
CA GLY A 8 -6.43 18.93 -28.51
C GLY A 8 -6.95 17.78 -27.61
N LYS A 9 -7.22 16.64 -28.22
CA LYS A 9 -7.30 15.39 -27.46
C LYS A 9 -6.00 15.34 -26.73
N ARG A 10 -6.02 15.58 -25.41
CA ARG A 10 -4.99 15.05 -24.54
C ARG A 10 -5.06 13.53 -24.73
N VAL A 11 -4.22 13.04 -25.63
CA VAL A 11 -3.86 11.64 -25.63
C VAL A 11 -3.26 11.44 -24.24
N MET A 12 -4.00 10.85 -23.33
CA MET A 12 -3.41 10.28 -22.14
C MET A 12 -2.47 9.20 -22.69
N GLN A 13 -1.21 9.58 -22.85
CA GLN A 13 -0.16 8.59 -22.98
C GLN A 13 -0.30 7.75 -21.73
N SER A 14 -0.80 6.54 -21.87
CA SER A 14 -0.65 5.53 -20.85
C SER A 14 0.85 5.33 -20.77
N SER A 15 1.49 5.97 -19.81
CA SER A 15 2.89 5.75 -19.55
C SER A 15 3.05 4.26 -19.32
N ASN A 16 3.78 3.57 -20.20
CA ASN A 16 4.15 2.18 -20.00
C ASN A 16 5.16 2.04 -18.85
N GLU A 17 5.60 3.15 -18.30
CA GLU A 17 6.53 3.19 -17.20
C GLU A 17 5.81 2.82 -15.89
N PRO A 18 6.40 1.92 -15.11
CA PRO A 18 5.83 1.50 -13.83
C PRO A 18 6.09 2.56 -12.77
N THR A 19 5.18 3.52 -12.65
CA THR A 19 5.32 4.63 -11.71
C THR A 19 4.17 4.75 -10.71
N LEU A 20 4.53 5.26 -9.53
CA LEU A 20 3.65 5.79 -8.53
C LEU A 20 3.94 7.29 -8.42
N THR A 21 2.92 8.11 -8.61
CA THR A 21 3.04 9.56 -8.48
C THR A 21 2.32 10.03 -7.22
N ALA A 22 3.03 10.77 -6.37
CA ALA A 22 2.47 11.36 -5.15
C ALA A 22 2.20 12.85 -5.36
N ASN A 23 0.98 13.29 -5.06
CA ASN A 23 0.65 14.70 -4.99
C ASN A 23 0.79 15.19 -3.55
N SER A 24 1.80 16.01 -3.29
CA SER A 24 2.17 16.44 -1.95
C SER A 24 1.10 17.28 -1.22
N THR A 25 0.26 18.01 -1.96
CA THR A 25 -0.74 18.89 -1.36
C THR A 25 -1.99 18.17 -0.90
N LYS A 26 -2.23 16.95 -1.37
CA LYS A 26 -3.47 16.19 -1.14
C LYS A 26 -3.27 14.81 -0.54
N ALA A 27 -2.04 14.41 -0.27
CA ALA A 27 -1.70 13.02 0.11
C ALA A 27 -2.34 11.98 -0.83
N LYS A 28 -2.45 12.33 -2.12
CA LYS A 28 -3.08 11.53 -3.15
C LYS A 28 -2.02 10.90 -4.04
N PHE A 29 -2.20 9.62 -4.31
CA PHE A 29 -1.30 8.82 -5.11
C PHE A 29 -1.99 8.34 -6.38
N SER A 30 -1.20 8.16 -7.45
CA SER A 30 -1.65 7.61 -8.72
C SER A 30 -0.71 6.50 -9.16
N LEU A 31 -1.26 5.34 -9.50
CA LEU A 31 -0.54 4.20 -10.06
C LEU A 31 -0.79 4.13 -11.56
N THR A 32 0.26 3.90 -12.33
CA THR A 32 0.12 3.65 -13.78
C THR A 32 -0.49 2.28 -14.05
N GLY A 33 -1.06 2.10 -15.25
CA GLY A 33 -1.65 0.83 -15.66
C GLY A 33 -0.64 -0.33 -15.71
N ALA A 34 0.65 -0.04 -15.91
CA ALA A 34 1.71 -1.04 -15.84
C ALA A 34 1.81 -1.64 -14.44
N VAL A 35 1.79 -0.80 -13.40
CA VAL A 35 1.84 -1.23 -12.00
C VAL A 35 0.59 -2.01 -11.62
N THR A 36 -0.59 -1.47 -11.91
CA THR A 36 -1.86 -2.10 -11.53
C THR A 36 -2.05 -3.46 -12.19
N ARG A 37 -1.56 -3.62 -13.42
CA ARG A 37 -1.61 -4.90 -14.15
C ARG A 37 -0.75 -5.97 -13.48
N ILE A 38 0.49 -5.66 -13.16
CA ILE A 38 1.41 -6.63 -12.53
C ILE A 38 0.97 -6.97 -11.12
N MET A 39 0.48 -5.98 -10.36
CA MET A 39 -0.04 -6.21 -9.01
C MET A 39 -1.43 -6.87 -9.00
N GLY A 40 -2.08 -7.03 -10.16
CA GLY A 40 -3.43 -7.59 -10.25
C GLY A 40 -4.48 -6.74 -9.54
N LEU A 41 -4.32 -5.40 -9.58
CA LEU A 41 -5.24 -4.47 -8.93
C LEU A 41 -6.40 -4.10 -9.85
N VAL A 42 -7.58 -4.09 -9.26
CA VAL A 42 -8.81 -3.56 -9.86
C VAL A 42 -9.36 -2.43 -9.00
N PRO A 43 -10.22 -1.54 -9.54
CA PRO A 43 -10.83 -0.49 -8.74
C PRO A 43 -11.54 -1.05 -7.51
N GLY A 44 -11.25 -0.50 -6.34
CA GLY A 44 -11.79 -0.96 -5.07
C GLY A 44 -10.86 -1.86 -4.25
N ASP A 45 -9.85 -2.45 -4.87
CA ASP A 45 -8.76 -3.13 -4.16
C ASP A 45 -7.99 -2.13 -3.28
N THR A 46 -7.25 -2.63 -2.31
CA THR A 46 -6.41 -1.78 -1.46
C THR A 46 -4.93 -1.95 -1.79
N VAL A 47 -4.18 -0.88 -1.61
CA VAL A 47 -2.71 -0.83 -1.68
C VAL A 47 -2.18 -0.54 -0.31
N GLN A 48 -1.28 -1.37 0.18
CA GLN A 48 -0.59 -1.19 1.43
C GLN A 48 0.83 -0.69 1.18
N PHE A 49 1.19 0.33 1.92
CA PHE A 49 2.55 0.86 2.00
C PHE A 49 3.35 0.06 3.02
N ILE A 50 4.59 -0.20 2.70
CA ILE A 50 5.55 -0.87 3.57
C ILE A 50 6.86 -0.09 3.60
N SER A 51 7.54 -0.11 4.73
CA SER A 51 8.84 0.54 4.90
C SER A 51 9.70 -0.21 5.91
N ASN A 52 11.00 0.09 5.91
CA ASN A 52 11.94 -0.39 6.92
C ASN A 52 12.18 0.65 8.02
N VAL A 53 11.40 1.71 8.09
CA VAL A 53 11.58 2.79 9.08
C VAL A 53 11.51 2.26 10.52
N ALA A 54 10.62 1.30 10.78
CA ALA A 54 10.53 0.66 12.09
C ALA A 54 11.83 -0.08 12.48
N ASP A 55 12.53 -0.69 11.53
CA ASP A 55 13.81 -1.36 11.77
C ASP A 55 14.91 -0.34 12.09
N ILE A 56 14.89 0.82 11.39
CA ILE A 56 15.80 1.94 11.68
C ILE A 56 15.54 2.47 13.09
N ASP A 57 14.29 2.68 13.46
CA ASP A 57 13.92 3.15 14.80
C ASP A 57 14.33 2.14 15.88
N ALA A 58 14.18 0.84 15.62
CA ALA A 58 14.64 -0.21 16.53
C ALA A 58 16.16 -0.19 16.68
N ALA A 59 16.91 -0.09 15.58
CA ALA A 59 18.38 0.01 15.60
C ALA A 59 18.86 1.24 16.38
N ILE A 60 18.17 2.37 16.28
CA ILE A 60 18.46 3.57 17.08
C ILE A 60 18.19 3.29 18.57
N ALA A 61 17.05 2.68 18.90
CA ALA A 61 16.66 2.39 20.28
C ALA A 61 17.64 1.41 20.95
N GLU A 62 18.10 0.41 20.22
CA GLU A 62 19.06 -0.61 20.68
C GLU A 62 20.52 -0.11 20.68
N ARG A 63 20.76 1.09 20.18
CA ARG A 63 22.09 1.68 19.98
C ARG A 63 22.99 0.78 19.13
N ASP A 64 22.45 0.32 18.02
CA ASP A 64 23.18 -0.53 17.09
C ASP A 64 24.52 0.10 16.71
N ALA A 65 25.58 -0.71 16.75
CA ALA A 65 26.95 -0.24 16.57
C ALA A 65 27.21 0.37 15.17
N GLU A 66 26.55 -0.15 14.14
CA GLU A 66 26.70 0.37 12.77
C GLU A 66 26.02 1.73 12.64
N VAL A 67 24.85 1.89 13.27
CA VAL A 67 24.11 3.16 13.30
C VAL A 67 24.87 4.22 14.06
N VAL A 68 25.42 3.88 15.22
CA VAL A 68 26.27 4.79 16.01
C VAL A 68 27.50 5.21 15.22
N ALA A 69 28.21 4.26 14.62
CA ALA A 69 29.41 4.53 13.81
C ALA A 69 29.10 5.40 12.59
N TRP A 70 27.94 5.17 11.94
CA TRP A 70 27.51 6.01 10.82
C TRP A 70 27.27 7.47 11.26
N CYS A 71 26.60 7.68 12.40
CA CYS A 71 26.36 9.01 12.95
C CYS A 71 27.68 9.74 13.25
N GLU A 72 28.63 9.05 13.87
CA GLU A 72 29.97 9.60 14.16
C GLU A 72 30.71 9.99 12.87
N ALA A 73 30.71 9.10 11.87
CA ALA A 73 31.37 9.34 10.59
C ALA A 73 30.75 10.51 9.80
N ASN A 74 29.49 10.81 10.01
CA ASN A 74 28.77 11.89 9.33
C ASN A 74 28.61 13.15 10.20
N ASN A 75 29.23 13.20 11.37
CA ASN A 75 29.13 14.30 12.33
C ASN A 75 27.72 14.66 12.74
N VAL A 76 26.89 13.66 12.94
CA VAL A 76 25.51 13.80 13.40
C VAL A 76 25.41 13.29 14.84
N GLU A 77 24.83 14.07 15.73
CA GLU A 77 24.69 13.67 17.13
C GLU A 77 23.66 12.54 17.25
N PHE A 78 24.14 11.36 17.67
CA PHE A 78 23.31 10.17 17.84
C PHE A 78 22.16 10.40 18.84
N GLY A 79 20.96 9.90 18.52
CA GLY A 79 19.78 10.01 19.37
C GLY A 79 18.98 11.31 19.21
N THR A 80 19.37 12.18 18.27
CA THR A 80 18.61 13.38 17.92
C THR A 80 17.62 13.10 16.79
N GLU A 81 16.60 13.95 16.65
CA GLU A 81 15.67 13.88 15.51
C GLU A 81 16.40 14.12 14.18
N ALA A 82 17.42 14.96 14.16
CA ALA A 82 18.25 15.19 12.98
C ALA A 82 19.00 13.92 12.55
N ALA A 83 19.51 13.15 13.51
CA ALA A 83 20.15 11.87 13.22
C ALA A 83 19.14 10.85 12.65
N ARG A 84 17.97 10.75 13.27
CA ARG A 84 16.90 9.89 12.76
C ARG A 84 16.50 10.25 11.33
N ALA A 85 16.26 11.53 11.05
CA ALA A 85 15.91 11.99 9.71
C ALA A 85 17.01 11.69 8.69
N ALA A 86 18.28 11.90 9.03
CA ALA A 86 19.43 11.61 8.17
C ALA A 86 19.56 10.10 7.89
N LEU A 87 19.33 9.25 8.90
CA LEU A 87 19.30 7.79 8.74
C LEU A 87 18.17 7.33 7.83
N ILE A 88 16.96 7.87 7.98
CA ILE A 88 15.82 7.55 7.12
C ILE A 88 16.08 8.01 5.68
N GLN A 89 16.63 9.20 5.46
CA GLN A 89 16.98 9.70 4.13
C GLN A 89 18.03 8.83 3.45
N THR A 90 18.96 8.24 4.22
CA THR A 90 20.05 7.44 3.68
C THR A 90 19.67 5.97 3.50
N PHE A 91 19.00 5.38 4.47
CA PHE A 91 18.74 3.93 4.56
C PHE A 91 17.26 3.55 4.46
N GLY A 92 16.36 4.54 4.45
CA GLY A 92 14.92 4.27 4.33
C GLY A 92 14.58 3.64 2.99
N GLU A 93 13.92 2.50 3.05
CA GLU A 93 13.43 1.77 1.90
C GLU A 93 11.91 1.64 1.99
N TYR A 94 11.25 1.79 0.86
CA TYR A 94 9.80 1.81 0.76
C TYR A 94 9.31 0.87 -0.32
N GLY A 95 8.12 0.35 -0.12
CA GLY A 95 7.48 -0.51 -1.09
C GLY A 95 5.96 -0.45 -1.00
N ILE A 96 5.33 -1.07 -1.96
CA ILE A 96 3.88 -1.24 -2.02
C ILE A 96 3.54 -2.71 -2.26
N CYS A 97 2.43 -3.15 -1.68
CA CYS A 97 1.83 -4.44 -1.96
C CYS A 97 0.31 -4.32 -2.05
N LYS A 98 -0.34 -5.35 -2.55
CA LYS A 98 -1.79 -5.46 -2.47
C LYS A 98 -2.20 -5.68 -1.02
N GLY A 99 -3.26 -5.01 -0.57
CA GLY A 99 -3.78 -5.22 0.76
C GLY A 99 -4.29 -6.63 1.00
N VAL A 100 -4.18 -7.10 2.23
CA VAL A 100 -4.65 -8.41 2.67
C VAL A 100 -5.95 -8.30 3.46
N PRO A 101 -6.81 -9.34 3.47
CA PRO A 101 -7.97 -9.37 4.34
C PRO A 101 -7.56 -9.21 5.80
N LEU A 102 -8.29 -8.38 6.55
CA LEU A 102 -8.10 -8.19 7.99
C LEU A 102 -9.18 -8.96 8.77
N PHE A 103 -8.79 -9.51 9.92
CA PHE A 103 -9.68 -10.25 10.81
C PHE A 103 -9.77 -9.56 12.16
N GLU A 104 -10.90 -9.70 12.85
CA GLU A 104 -10.99 -9.27 14.25
C GLU A 104 -10.26 -10.25 15.19
N LYS A 105 -9.77 -9.71 16.32
CA LYS A 105 -9.04 -10.50 17.32
C LYS A 105 -9.86 -11.64 17.93
N ASP A 106 -11.18 -11.53 17.94
CA ASP A 106 -12.12 -12.50 18.50
C ASP A 106 -12.55 -13.62 17.53
N GLY A 107 -11.84 -13.77 16.42
CA GLY A 107 -12.05 -14.87 15.47
C GLY A 107 -13.23 -14.69 14.55
N LYS A 108 -13.90 -13.55 14.55
CA LYS A 108 -14.95 -13.26 13.56
C LYS A 108 -14.35 -13.04 12.20
N VAL A 109 -14.75 -13.88 11.25
CA VAL A 109 -14.35 -13.70 9.84
C VAL A 109 -15.01 -12.45 9.29
N LYS A 110 -14.26 -11.38 9.19
CA LYS A 110 -14.69 -10.20 8.44
C LYS A 110 -14.24 -10.34 7.00
N LEU A 111 -15.11 -10.84 6.15
CA LEU A 111 -14.89 -10.72 4.72
C LEU A 111 -15.34 -9.33 4.28
N VAL A 112 -14.34 -8.52 3.91
CA VAL A 112 -14.62 -7.25 3.31
C VAL A 112 -14.63 -7.38 1.84
N GLY A 113 -15.79 -7.33 1.38
CA GLY A 113 -16.02 -7.15 -0.03
C GLY A 113 -16.24 -5.70 -0.38
N VAL A 114 -15.83 -5.32 -1.57
CA VAL A 114 -16.64 -4.52 -2.48
C VAL A 114 -18.10 -4.69 -2.08
N ARG A 115 -18.93 -3.64 -2.14
CA ARG A 115 -20.38 -3.73 -1.91
C ARG A 115 -20.94 -4.98 -2.57
N MET A 116 -21.06 -6.04 -1.81
CA MET A 116 -21.66 -7.28 -2.29
C MET A 116 -23.16 -7.05 -2.41
N THR A 117 -23.73 -7.49 -3.50
CA THR A 117 -25.19 -7.65 -3.57
C THR A 117 -25.62 -8.72 -2.58
N ALA A 118 -26.90 -8.75 -2.22
CA ALA A 118 -27.43 -9.78 -1.33
C ALA A 118 -27.16 -11.22 -1.87
N GLU A 119 -27.21 -11.39 -3.18
CA GLU A 119 -26.92 -12.65 -3.87
C GLU A 119 -25.44 -13.03 -3.75
N GLN A 120 -24.54 -12.08 -3.95
CA GLN A 120 -23.10 -12.29 -3.79
C GLN A 120 -22.75 -12.63 -2.33
N LYS A 121 -23.39 -11.94 -1.37
CA LYS A 121 -23.22 -12.23 0.05
C LYS A 121 -23.68 -13.66 0.39
N ALA A 122 -24.85 -14.07 -0.12
CA ALA A 122 -25.38 -15.41 0.10
C ALA A 122 -24.45 -16.49 -0.50
N ALA A 123 -23.99 -16.30 -1.75
CA ALA A 123 -23.08 -17.23 -2.40
C ALA A 123 -21.74 -17.34 -1.66
N ALA A 124 -21.19 -16.22 -1.21
CA ALA A 124 -19.93 -16.21 -0.45
C ALA A 124 -20.12 -16.84 0.95
N PHE A 125 -21.27 -16.66 1.59
CA PHE A 125 -21.60 -17.31 2.85
C PHE A 125 -21.64 -18.84 2.70
N GLU A 126 -22.36 -19.35 1.72
CA GLU A 126 -22.44 -20.81 1.49
C GLU A 126 -21.05 -21.41 1.18
N LEU A 127 -20.22 -20.71 0.41
CA LEU A 127 -18.87 -21.15 0.09
C LEU A 127 -17.93 -21.21 1.31
N ASN A 128 -18.15 -20.36 2.30
CA ASN A 128 -17.27 -20.24 3.48
C ASN A 128 -17.90 -20.79 4.76
N LYS A 129 -19.07 -21.37 4.70
CA LYS A 129 -19.89 -21.76 5.85
C LYS A 129 -19.15 -22.68 6.82
N GLU A 130 -18.46 -23.70 6.33
CA GLU A 130 -17.67 -24.62 7.15
C GLU A 130 -16.53 -23.91 7.87
N LYS A 131 -15.83 -23.03 7.16
CA LYS A 131 -14.72 -22.25 7.73
C LYS A 131 -15.21 -21.27 8.81
N ILE A 132 -16.34 -20.61 8.57
CA ILE A 132 -16.96 -19.72 9.55
C ILE A 132 -17.38 -20.51 10.79
N ALA A 133 -17.95 -21.70 10.63
CA ALA A 133 -18.35 -22.58 11.71
C ALA A 133 -17.13 -22.98 12.58
N GLU A 134 -16.06 -23.40 11.94
CA GLU A 134 -14.81 -23.76 12.60
C GLU A 134 -14.23 -22.57 13.41
N GLU A 135 -14.16 -21.38 12.80
CA GLU A 135 -13.62 -20.19 13.45
C GLU A 135 -14.48 -19.67 14.60
N LEU A 136 -15.80 -19.85 14.54
CA LEU A 136 -16.72 -19.46 15.60
C LEU A 136 -16.94 -20.56 16.65
N GLY A 137 -16.39 -21.76 16.44
CA GLY A 137 -16.62 -22.91 17.31
C GLY A 137 -18.09 -23.35 17.39
N LYS A 138 -18.84 -23.11 16.30
CA LYS A 138 -20.26 -23.46 16.13
C LYS A 138 -20.41 -24.63 15.19
N SER A 139 -21.56 -25.33 15.25
CA SER A 139 -21.88 -26.29 14.20
C SER A 139 -22.30 -25.56 12.91
N VAL A 140 -22.16 -26.22 11.75
CA VAL A 140 -22.52 -25.65 10.45
C VAL A 140 -24.01 -25.30 10.38
N GLU A 141 -24.85 -26.02 11.09
CA GLU A 141 -26.30 -25.80 11.17
C GLU A 141 -26.66 -24.55 11.98
N GLU A 142 -25.79 -24.14 12.92
CA GLU A 142 -26.00 -22.96 13.78
C GLU A 142 -25.51 -21.66 13.15
N ILE A 143 -24.78 -21.73 12.04
CA ILE A 143 -24.25 -20.57 11.35
C ILE A 143 -25.32 -19.94 10.48
N THR A 144 -25.47 -18.62 10.63
CA THR A 144 -26.40 -17.82 9.83
C THR A 144 -25.63 -16.81 8.97
N ILE A 145 -26.33 -16.24 7.98
CA ILE A 145 -25.75 -15.19 7.12
C ILE A 145 -25.33 -13.93 7.90
N ASP A 146 -25.86 -13.76 9.11
CA ASP A 146 -25.48 -12.64 9.98
C ASP A 146 -24.15 -12.88 10.69
N ASP A 147 -23.71 -14.12 10.83
CA ASP A 147 -22.36 -14.48 11.29
C ASP A 147 -21.31 -14.12 10.21
N TYR A 148 -21.74 -13.94 8.97
CA TYR A 148 -20.98 -13.48 7.83
C TYR A 148 -21.24 -11.98 7.58
N ALA A 149 -20.66 -11.14 8.41
CA ALA A 149 -20.83 -9.70 8.30
C ALA A 149 -19.68 -9.07 7.46
N PRO A 150 -19.96 -8.55 6.25
CA PRO A 150 -18.98 -7.78 5.51
C PRO A 150 -18.74 -6.44 6.22
N VAL A 151 -17.52 -6.18 6.65
CA VAL A 151 -17.14 -4.91 7.26
C VAL A 151 -16.48 -4.01 6.22
N THR A 152 -16.94 -2.78 6.12
CA THR A 152 -16.28 -1.74 5.33
C THR A 152 -14.93 -1.38 5.95
N ARG A 153 -13.86 -1.93 5.45
CA ARG A 153 -12.43 -1.82 5.81
C ARG A 153 -11.84 -3.07 6.44
N ALA A 154 -11.95 -4.22 5.81
CA ALA A 154 -11.26 -5.40 6.23
C ALA A 154 -10.15 -5.80 5.26
N TYR A 155 -9.58 -4.82 4.55
CA TYR A 155 -8.30 -4.99 3.89
C TYR A 155 -7.33 -3.97 4.45
N SER A 156 -6.08 -4.39 4.61
CA SER A 156 -4.99 -3.47 4.96
C SER A 156 -4.78 -2.47 3.83
N GLY A 157 -4.29 -1.28 4.18
CA GLY A 157 -3.93 -0.24 3.22
C GLY A 157 -5.08 0.67 2.79
N ALA A 158 -4.83 1.43 1.75
CA ALA A 158 -5.71 2.45 1.21
C ALA A 158 -6.49 1.94 0.01
N ARG A 159 -7.80 2.26 -0.05
CA ARG A 159 -8.67 1.84 -1.13
C ARG A 159 -8.40 2.61 -2.41
N THR A 160 -8.27 1.88 -3.51
CA THR A 160 -8.08 2.44 -4.83
C THR A 160 -9.41 2.81 -5.51
N SER A 161 -9.34 3.78 -6.39
CA SER A 161 -10.44 4.22 -7.25
C SER A 161 -9.93 4.57 -8.64
N THR A 162 -10.84 4.62 -9.60
CA THR A 162 -10.56 5.15 -10.94
C THR A 162 -11.48 6.33 -11.23
N SER A 163 -11.02 7.23 -12.07
CA SER A 163 -11.80 8.38 -12.55
C SER A 163 -12.84 8.00 -13.61
N SER A 164 -12.77 6.78 -14.14
CA SER A 164 -13.72 6.25 -15.13
C SER A 164 -14.56 5.15 -14.48
N ASN A 165 -15.82 5.01 -14.93
CA ASN A 165 -16.69 3.91 -14.53
C ASN A 165 -16.27 2.55 -15.15
N LEU A 166 -15.01 2.45 -15.57
CA LEU A 166 -14.44 1.24 -16.15
C LEU A 166 -14.05 0.27 -15.03
N ASN A 167 -14.29 -0.98 -15.27
CA ASN A 167 -13.83 -2.09 -14.43
C ASN A 167 -12.80 -2.89 -15.22
N GLY A 168 -11.75 -3.34 -14.55
CA GLY A 168 -10.76 -4.20 -15.19
C GLY A 168 -9.36 -4.04 -14.61
N VAL A 169 -8.48 -4.93 -15.05
CA VAL A 169 -7.06 -4.95 -14.70
C VAL A 169 -6.27 -4.04 -15.65
N GLY A 170 -5.25 -3.36 -15.13
CA GLY A 170 -4.37 -2.51 -15.93
C GLY A 170 -4.90 -1.10 -16.17
N LEU A 171 -5.91 -0.67 -15.42
CA LEU A 171 -6.36 0.71 -15.40
C LEU A 171 -5.49 1.54 -14.46
N PRO A 172 -5.19 2.81 -14.77
CA PRO A 172 -4.61 3.72 -13.80
C PRO A 172 -5.54 3.87 -12.59
N LEU A 173 -4.99 3.73 -11.39
CA LEU A 173 -5.74 3.82 -10.15
C LEU A 173 -5.19 4.95 -9.28
N THR A 174 -6.07 5.53 -8.48
CA THR A 174 -5.71 6.54 -7.47
C THR A 174 -6.15 6.11 -6.08
N PHE A 175 -5.43 6.53 -5.07
CA PHE A 175 -5.79 6.34 -3.67
C PHE A 175 -5.28 7.51 -2.84
N SER A 176 -5.74 7.62 -1.61
CA SER A 176 -5.28 8.64 -0.66
C SER A 176 -4.79 7.97 0.61
N ASP A 177 -3.58 8.32 1.05
CA ASP A 177 -2.98 7.79 2.25
C ASP A 177 -2.06 8.83 2.90
N SER A 178 -2.55 9.43 3.98
CA SER A 178 -1.80 10.46 4.71
C SER A 178 -0.62 9.87 5.48
N SER A 179 -0.74 8.63 5.98
CA SER A 179 0.36 7.97 6.70
C SER A 179 1.52 7.69 5.76
N MET A 180 1.23 7.12 4.59
CA MET A 180 2.22 6.91 3.54
C MET A 180 2.91 8.21 3.14
N TRP A 181 2.12 9.29 2.95
CA TRP A 181 2.70 10.58 2.58
C TRP A 181 3.60 11.15 3.68
N ASN A 182 3.22 11.00 4.95
CA ASN A 182 4.04 11.49 6.06
C ASN A 182 5.39 10.76 6.16
N GLU A 183 5.42 9.45 5.99
CA GLU A 183 6.67 8.70 5.97
C GLU A 183 7.54 9.04 4.76
N LEU A 184 6.94 9.17 3.58
CA LEU A 184 7.68 9.57 2.38
C LEU A 184 8.29 10.97 2.50
N LYS A 185 7.61 11.91 3.17
CA LYS A 185 8.17 13.24 3.45
C LYS A 185 9.45 13.19 4.27
N GLU A 186 9.52 12.32 5.26
CA GLU A 186 10.72 12.17 6.08
C GLU A 186 11.92 11.71 5.24
N ASN A 187 11.69 10.81 4.29
CA ASN A 187 12.73 10.35 3.36
C ASN A 187 13.13 11.41 2.33
N LEU A 188 12.14 12.11 1.77
CA LEU A 188 12.37 13.08 0.71
C LEU A 188 13.07 14.36 1.20
N GLY A 189 12.95 14.69 2.49
CA GLY A 189 13.53 15.91 3.04
C GLY A 189 13.04 17.16 2.31
N GLU A 190 13.97 17.98 1.79
CA GLU A 190 13.64 19.24 1.08
C GLU A 190 12.84 19.00 -0.20
N ASP A 191 12.98 17.83 -0.83
CA ASP A 191 12.22 17.49 -2.01
C ASP A 191 10.72 17.29 -1.73
N ALA A 192 10.31 17.10 -0.49
CA ALA A 192 8.91 16.97 -0.10
C ALA A 192 8.05 18.21 -0.41
N GLU A 193 8.66 19.38 -0.48
CA GLU A 193 7.99 20.66 -0.78
C GLU A 193 7.44 20.73 -2.22
N LYS A 194 8.07 20.03 -3.16
CA LYS A 194 7.64 20.07 -4.58
C LYS A 194 6.28 19.38 -4.73
N ILE A 195 5.48 19.81 -5.68
CA ILE A 195 4.24 19.17 -6.10
C ILE A 195 4.58 18.00 -7.04
N ASN A 196 3.85 16.90 -6.97
CA ASN A 196 4.03 15.71 -7.78
C ASN A 196 5.45 15.12 -7.71
N ARG A 197 5.58 14.08 -6.91
CA ARG A 197 6.76 13.25 -6.79
C ARG A 197 6.55 11.96 -7.53
N VAL A 198 7.51 11.59 -8.35
CA VAL A 198 7.44 10.36 -9.14
C VAL A 198 8.39 9.34 -8.53
N PHE A 199 7.83 8.16 -8.24
CA PHE A 199 8.57 6.99 -7.80
C PHE A 199 8.50 5.93 -8.89
N GLU A 200 9.64 5.34 -9.23
CA GLU A 200 9.68 4.13 -10.03
C GLU A 200 9.25 2.96 -9.16
N VAL A 201 8.38 2.10 -9.69
CA VAL A 201 8.01 0.85 -9.04
C VAL A 201 8.83 -0.29 -9.65
N LYS A 202 9.66 -0.95 -8.85
CA LYS A 202 10.57 -2.02 -9.31
C LYS A 202 9.80 -3.32 -9.53
N LEU A 203 9.06 -3.42 -10.60
CA LEU A 203 8.19 -4.57 -10.92
C LEU A 203 8.97 -5.85 -11.24
N ASN A 204 10.23 -5.73 -11.67
CA ASN A 204 11.07 -6.87 -12.03
C ASN A 204 11.74 -7.53 -10.83
N GLU A 205 11.66 -6.92 -9.66
CA GLU A 205 12.32 -7.37 -8.43
C GLU A 205 11.30 -7.49 -7.29
N PRO A 206 10.27 -8.36 -7.43
CA PRO A 206 9.32 -8.57 -6.35
C PRO A 206 10.02 -9.25 -5.17
N PHE A 207 9.61 -8.87 -3.96
CA PHE A 207 10.06 -9.53 -2.74
C PHE A 207 8.85 -9.93 -1.90
N SER A 208 9.03 -10.90 -1.01
CA SER A 208 7.97 -11.34 -0.12
C SER A 208 7.98 -10.53 1.15
N VAL A 209 6.81 -10.15 1.63
CA VAL A 209 6.61 -9.48 2.91
C VAL A 209 5.46 -10.13 3.66
N ALA A 210 5.66 -10.36 4.95
CA ALA A 210 4.63 -10.86 5.85
C ALA A 210 3.77 -9.69 6.35
N VAL A 211 2.48 -9.73 6.03
CA VAL A 211 1.52 -8.70 6.44
C VAL A 211 0.58 -9.26 7.51
N GLU A 212 0.45 -8.57 8.64
CA GLU A 212 -0.44 -8.96 9.72
C GLU A 212 -1.91 -8.88 9.29
N THR A 213 -2.67 -9.94 9.55
CA THR A 213 -4.11 -10.00 9.26
C THR A 213 -4.97 -9.44 10.41
N GLY A 214 -4.35 -9.13 11.55
CA GLY A 214 -5.04 -8.71 12.78
C GLY A 214 -5.55 -9.90 13.63
N ARG A 215 -5.55 -11.11 13.09
CA ARG A 215 -5.93 -12.31 13.84
C ARG A 215 -4.76 -12.79 14.72
N VAL A 216 -5.10 -13.25 15.93
CA VAL A 216 -4.14 -13.87 16.84
C VAL A 216 -4.50 -15.35 16.99
N ILE A 217 -3.55 -16.21 16.74
CA ILE A 217 -3.68 -17.67 16.89
C ILE A 217 -2.78 -18.09 18.06
N GLY A 218 -3.41 -18.44 19.18
CA GLY A 218 -2.66 -18.60 20.44
C GLY A 218 -2.09 -17.26 20.89
N ASP A 219 -0.77 -17.18 21.03
CA ASP A 219 -0.04 -15.95 21.38
C ASP A 219 0.63 -15.28 20.17
N GLU A 220 0.49 -15.85 18.97
CA GLU A 220 1.14 -15.38 17.77
C GLU A 220 0.17 -14.62 16.86
N LYS A 221 0.65 -13.53 16.25
CA LYS A 221 -0.08 -12.79 15.23
C LYS A 221 -0.03 -13.55 13.91
N GLU A 222 -1.19 -13.74 13.30
CA GLU A 222 -1.26 -14.31 11.95
C GLU A 222 -0.74 -13.33 10.92
N THR A 223 0.12 -13.82 10.05
CA THR A 223 0.63 -13.08 8.89
C THR A 223 0.33 -13.80 7.59
N VAL A 224 0.23 -13.05 6.51
CA VAL A 224 0.11 -13.56 5.14
C VAL A 224 1.26 -13.03 4.32
N GLU A 225 1.95 -13.94 3.63
CA GLU A 225 3.01 -13.59 2.69
C GLU A 225 2.40 -13.01 1.40
N VAL A 226 2.84 -11.83 1.03
CA VAL A 226 2.42 -11.16 -0.21
C VAL A 226 3.62 -10.67 -1.01
N SER A 227 3.46 -10.59 -2.32
CA SER A 227 4.44 -9.96 -3.19
C SER A 227 4.38 -8.45 -3.04
N ALA A 228 5.53 -7.86 -2.79
CA ALA A 228 5.72 -6.43 -2.66
C ALA A 228 6.73 -5.93 -3.70
N TYR A 229 6.65 -4.65 -4.00
CA TYR A 229 7.48 -3.99 -4.99
C TYR A 229 8.08 -2.72 -4.39
N LYS A 230 9.40 -2.62 -4.49
CA LYS A 230 10.13 -1.43 -4.03
C LYS A 230 9.72 -0.21 -4.84
N ILE A 231 9.57 0.93 -4.18
CA ILE A 231 9.42 2.23 -4.83
C ILE A 231 10.71 3.03 -4.62
N VAL A 232 11.17 3.67 -5.68
CA VAL A 232 12.40 4.47 -5.67
C VAL A 232 12.08 5.85 -6.22
N PHE A 233 12.46 6.87 -5.48
CA PHE A 233 12.28 8.25 -5.93
C PHE A 233 13.11 8.53 -7.17
N GLN A 234 12.47 9.07 -8.20
CA GLN A 234 13.14 9.59 -9.38
C GLN A 234 13.49 11.06 -9.12
N SER A 235 14.77 11.35 -8.89
CA SER A 235 15.25 12.73 -8.87
C SER A 235 15.25 13.28 -10.31
N ASP A 236 14.96 14.58 -10.43
CA ASP A 236 15.01 15.31 -11.70
C ASP A 236 16.46 15.52 -12.22
N GLU A 237 17.41 14.67 -11.84
CA GLU A 237 18.74 14.69 -12.42
C GLU A 237 18.60 14.29 -13.90
N GLU A 238 18.83 15.27 -14.77
CA GLU A 238 18.96 15.05 -16.20
C GLU A 238 19.89 13.86 -16.46
N PRO A 239 19.55 12.96 -17.38
CA PRO A 239 20.50 11.96 -17.81
C PRO A 239 21.73 12.70 -18.31
N SER A 240 22.82 12.58 -17.62
CA SER A 240 24.11 13.08 -18.09
C SER A 240 24.41 12.40 -19.42
N VAL A 241 24.40 13.23 -20.47
CA VAL A 241 24.72 12.91 -21.86
C VAL A 241 26.14 12.36 -21.97
#